data_ade10966a85b259c7f22cf4ca4bc8822
#
_entry.id   ade10966a85b259c7f22cf4ca4bc8822
#
_cell.length_a   1.000
_cell.length_b   1.000
_cell.length_c   1.000
_cell.angle_alpha   90.00
_cell.angle_beta   90.00
_cell.angle_gamma   90.00
#
_symmetry.space_group_name_H-M   'P 1'
#
loop_
_entity.id
_entity.type
_entity.pdbx_description
1 polymer ?
#
loop_
_entity_poly.entity_id
_entity_poly.type
_entity_poly.pdbx_seq_one_letter_code
_entity_poly.pdbx_strand_id
1 'polypeptide(L)'
;MRQYILLIAIVISNKLFSQKIFSAKYKSQADISVFVTDYESQSDLKVFKVNYQSQAKENKGFWYFVDYSSQADKKIFFVDYPSQADLKIYFVTYQSQAGWRNKSKIHLGY
;
A
#
# COMPACT_ATOMS: atom_id res chain seq x y z
N MET A 1 -16.83 4.64 34.44
CA MET A 1 -15.85 3.57 34.52
C MET A 1 -15.76 2.74 33.28
N ARG A 2 -16.88 2.27 32.79
CA ARG A 2 -16.89 1.43 31.59
C ARG A 2 -16.40 2.15 30.36
N GLN A 3 -16.49 3.44 30.30
CA GLN A 3 -16.10 4.24 29.15
C GLN A 3 -14.60 4.23 28.90
N TYR A 4 -13.81 3.84 29.86
CA TYR A 4 -12.35 3.77 29.66
C TYR A 4 -11.95 2.73 28.64
N ILE A 5 -12.73 1.68 28.52
CA ILE A 5 -12.45 0.60 27.57
C ILE A 5 -12.61 1.10 26.14
N LEU A 6 -13.57 1.97 25.89
CA LEU A 6 -13.79 2.52 24.56
C LEU A 6 -12.63 3.36 24.09
N LEU A 7 -12.00 4.10 24.97
CA LEU A 7 -10.85 4.93 24.63
C LEU A 7 -9.66 4.09 24.17
N ILE A 8 -9.45 2.96 24.80
CA ILE A 8 -8.36 2.07 24.44
C ILE A 8 -8.56 1.52 23.03
N ALA A 9 -9.78 1.16 22.68
CA ALA A 9 -10.09 0.63 21.35
C ALA A 9 -9.81 1.66 20.27
N ILE A 10 -10.12 2.91 20.51
CA ILE A 10 -9.88 3.99 19.55
C ILE A 10 -8.39 4.17 19.30
N VAL A 11 -7.58 4.12 20.34
CA VAL A 11 -6.14 4.28 20.22
C VAL A 11 -5.53 3.17 19.35
N ILE A 12 -6.02 1.95 19.48
CA ILE A 12 -5.51 0.82 18.71
C ILE A 12 -5.75 1.02 17.21
N SER A 13 -6.90 1.55 16.84
CA SER A 13 -7.26 1.70 15.43
C SER A 13 -6.36 2.68 14.68
N ASN A 14 -5.68 3.57 15.37
CA ASN A 14 -4.83 4.58 14.75
C ASN A 14 -3.51 4.04 14.19
N LYS A 15 -3.22 2.76 14.40
CA LYS A 15 -1.94 2.19 13.99
C LYS A 15 -1.97 1.55 12.62
N LEU A 16 -3.08 1.66 11.88
CA LEU A 16 -3.31 0.85 10.69
C LEU A 16 -2.95 1.53 9.37
N PHE A 17 -2.32 2.72 9.39
CA PHE A 17 -2.19 3.54 8.20
C PHE A 17 -0.75 3.80 7.76
N SER A 18 0.16 2.90 8.05
CA SER A 18 1.50 2.96 7.49
C SER A 18 1.53 2.24 6.16
N GLN A 19 2.42 2.70 5.26
CA GLN A 19 2.57 2.11 3.94
C GLN A 19 4.05 1.82 3.66
N LYS A 20 4.66 1.05 4.54
CA LYS A 20 6.00 0.53 4.33
C LYS A 20 5.89 -0.76 3.53
N ILE A 21 6.49 -0.76 2.35
CA ILE A 21 6.32 -1.80 1.34
C ILE A 21 7.62 -2.57 1.15
N PHE A 22 7.52 -3.90 1.20
CA PHE A 22 8.63 -4.76 0.85
C PHE A 22 8.32 -5.51 -0.45
N SER A 23 9.25 -5.45 -1.39
CA SER A 23 9.13 -6.19 -2.65
C SER A 23 9.69 -7.59 -2.43
N ALA A 24 8.81 -8.58 -2.31
CA ALA A 24 9.19 -9.96 -2.06
C ALA A 24 9.81 -10.58 -3.32
N LYS A 25 10.75 -11.49 -3.12
CA LYS A 25 11.41 -12.18 -4.21
C LYS A 25 10.56 -13.30 -4.79
N TYR A 26 9.67 -13.88 -3.97
CA TYR A 26 8.81 -14.98 -4.38
C TYR A 26 7.36 -14.67 -4.00
N LYS A 27 6.44 -15.09 -4.88
CA LYS A 27 5.01 -14.86 -4.65
C LYS A 27 4.52 -15.43 -3.32
N SER A 28 5.06 -16.58 -2.91
CA SER A 28 4.66 -17.24 -1.67
C SER A 28 4.97 -16.42 -0.41
N GLN A 29 5.83 -15.41 -0.53
CA GLN A 29 6.22 -14.55 0.58
C GLN A 29 5.45 -13.23 0.61
N ALA A 30 4.56 -13.01 -0.35
CA ALA A 30 3.87 -11.74 -0.50
C ALA A 30 2.42 -11.82 -0.03
N ASP A 31 1.91 -10.68 0.41
CA ASP A 31 0.50 -10.54 0.77
C ASP A 31 -0.37 -10.38 -0.48
N ILE A 32 0.14 -9.65 -1.47
CA ILE A 32 -0.57 -9.41 -2.74
C ILE A 32 0.40 -9.42 -3.91
N SER A 33 -0.14 -9.68 -5.11
CA SER A 33 0.57 -9.56 -6.37
C SER A 33 0.24 -8.22 -7.03
N VAL A 34 1.26 -7.54 -7.55
CA VAL A 34 1.14 -6.19 -8.08
C VAL A 34 1.67 -6.12 -9.52
N PHE A 35 0.90 -5.53 -10.40
CA PHE A 35 1.35 -5.22 -11.76
C PHE A 35 1.53 -3.72 -11.93
N VAL A 36 2.68 -3.31 -12.46
CA VAL A 36 2.94 -1.89 -12.76
C VAL A 36 2.50 -1.63 -14.20
N THR A 37 1.45 -0.84 -14.35
CA THR A 37 0.95 -0.46 -15.67
C THR A 37 1.62 0.82 -16.17
N ASP A 38 1.78 0.94 -17.50
CA ASP A 38 2.30 2.15 -18.12
C ASP A 38 1.22 3.21 -18.35
N TYR A 39 -0.04 2.86 -18.10
CA TYR A 39 -1.18 3.73 -18.39
C TYR A 39 -1.99 4.00 -17.13
N GLU A 40 -2.11 5.27 -16.76
CA GLU A 40 -2.87 5.68 -15.58
C GLU A 40 -4.31 5.15 -15.61
N SER A 41 -4.94 5.17 -16.78
CA SER A 41 -6.34 4.75 -16.93
C SER A 41 -6.58 3.27 -16.61
N GLN A 42 -5.53 2.46 -16.59
CA GLN A 42 -5.62 1.03 -16.29
C GLN A 42 -5.27 0.70 -14.83
N SER A 43 -4.88 1.69 -14.04
CA SER A 43 -4.45 1.46 -12.68
C SER A 43 -5.62 1.41 -11.69
N ASP A 44 -5.44 0.65 -10.63
CA ASP A 44 -6.32 0.66 -9.47
C ASP A 44 -5.89 1.72 -8.48
N LEU A 45 -4.58 1.91 -8.36
CA LEU A 45 -3.96 2.84 -7.42
C LEU A 45 -2.82 3.58 -8.10
N LYS A 46 -2.81 4.89 -7.95
CA LYS A 46 -1.68 5.73 -8.38
C LYS A 46 -0.75 5.88 -7.20
N VAL A 47 0.50 5.46 -7.37
CA VAL A 47 1.48 5.38 -6.28
C VAL A 47 2.55 6.45 -6.45
N PHE A 48 2.80 7.19 -5.39
CA PHE A 48 3.94 8.09 -5.28
C PHE A 48 4.95 7.49 -4.30
N LYS A 49 6.17 7.25 -4.78
CA LYS A 49 7.25 6.75 -3.92
C LYS A 49 7.76 7.87 -3.04
N VAL A 50 7.64 7.70 -1.74
CA VAL A 50 8.17 8.68 -0.80
C VAL A 50 9.59 8.31 -0.38
N ASN A 51 10.38 9.33 -0.01
CA ASN A 51 11.79 9.14 0.34
C ASN A 51 12.01 8.86 1.83
N TYR A 52 11.02 9.15 2.66
CA TYR A 52 11.14 9.01 4.11
C TYR A 52 9.94 8.25 4.65
N GLN A 53 10.20 7.39 5.64
CA GLN A 53 9.15 6.59 6.27
C GLN A 53 8.01 7.44 6.82
N SER A 54 8.33 8.61 7.37
CA SER A 54 7.34 9.50 7.96
C SER A 54 6.31 10.02 6.95
N GLN A 55 6.61 9.92 5.66
CA GLN A 55 5.71 10.35 4.58
C GLN A 55 4.76 9.25 4.12
N ALA A 56 5.02 8.00 4.53
CA ALA A 56 4.22 6.84 4.11
C ALA A 56 3.04 6.64 5.05
N LYS A 57 2.17 7.64 5.13
CA LYS A 57 1.02 7.64 6.03
C LYS A 57 -0.26 7.45 5.25
N GLU A 58 -1.24 6.85 5.90
CA GLU A 58 -2.56 6.63 5.35
C GLU A 58 -2.54 5.69 4.14
N ASN A 59 -3.70 5.33 3.64
CA ASN A 59 -3.83 4.46 2.48
C ASN A 59 -4.20 5.30 1.26
N LYS A 60 -3.25 6.15 0.83
CA LYS A 60 -3.44 7.09 -0.27
C LYS A 60 -2.45 6.90 -1.41
N GLY A 61 -1.70 5.80 -1.39
CA GLY A 61 -0.72 5.54 -2.43
C GLY A 61 0.66 6.13 -2.16
N PHE A 62 0.94 6.54 -0.94
CA PHE A 62 2.28 7.00 -0.54
C PHE A 62 3.06 5.79 -0.02
N TRP A 63 3.95 5.25 -0.85
CA TRP A 63 4.68 4.03 -0.53
C TRP A 63 6.14 4.34 -0.23
N TYR A 64 6.59 3.81 0.91
CA TYR A 64 8.00 3.81 1.28
C TYR A 64 8.52 2.38 1.19
N PHE A 65 9.48 2.13 0.30
CA PHE A 65 10.04 0.80 0.11
C PHE A 65 11.11 0.54 1.16
N VAL A 66 11.01 -0.62 1.82
CA VAL A 66 11.97 -1.06 2.83
C VAL A 66 12.79 -2.24 2.30
N ASP A 67 13.97 -2.43 2.91
CA ASP A 67 14.92 -3.44 2.45
C ASP A 67 14.67 -4.83 3.06
N TYR A 68 13.92 -4.89 4.15
CA TYR A 68 13.69 -6.14 4.87
C TYR A 68 12.21 -6.36 5.11
N SER A 69 11.77 -7.62 4.93
CA SER A 69 10.36 -7.98 5.12
C SER A 69 9.86 -7.69 6.54
N SER A 70 10.73 -7.80 7.53
CA SER A 70 10.35 -7.54 8.93
C SER A 70 9.96 -6.10 9.20
N GLN A 71 10.34 -5.17 8.31
CA GLN A 71 10.03 -3.75 8.44
C GLN A 71 8.77 -3.35 7.70
N ALA A 72 8.18 -4.24 6.93
CA ALA A 72 7.09 -3.89 6.02
C ALA A 72 5.72 -3.99 6.69
N ASP A 73 4.83 -3.09 6.30
CA ASP A 73 3.41 -3.21 6.61
C ASP A 73 2.71 -4.09 5.58
N LYS A 74 3.19 -4.08 4.34
CA LYS A 74 2.66 -4.88 3.26
C LYS A 74 3.79 -5.44 2.42
N LYS A 75 3.73 -6.74 2.14
CA LYS A 75 4.69 -7.41 1.26
C LYS A 75 4.02 -7.64 -0.08
N ILE A 76 4.67 -7.19 -1.14
CA ILE A 76 4.12 -7.32 -2.49
C ILE A 76 5.05 -8.16 -3.35
N PHE A 77 4.49 -8.76 -4.39
CA PHE A 77 5.24 -9.45 -5.41
C PHE A 77 4.88 -8.87 -6.77
N PHE A 78 5.86 -8.33 -7.49
CA PHE A 78 5.65 -7.77 -8.81
C PHE A 78 5.47 -8.89 -9.83
N VAL A 79 4.41 -8.81 -10.63
CA VAL A 79 4.11 -9.76 -11.70
C VAL A 79 4.28 -9.10 -13.05
N ASP A 80 4.47 -9.92 -14.08
CA ASP A 80 4.75 -9.43 -15.44
C ASP A 80 3.49 -9.14 -16.26
N TYR A 81 2.35 -9.66 -15.83
CA TYR A 81 1.09 -9.54 -16.59
C TYR A 81 -0.04 -9.09 -15.69
N PRO A 82 -0.93 -8.19 -16.20
CA PRO A 82 -2.02 -7.68 -15.37
C PRO A 82 -3.00 -8.76 -14.92
N SER A 83 -3.15 -9.83 -15.70
CA SER A 83 -4.04 -10.94 -15.35
C SER A 83 -3.61 -11.70 -14.09
N GLN A 84 -2.34 -11.55 -13.69
CA GLN A 84 -1.78 -12.21 -12.51
C GLN A 84 -1.85 -11.35 -11.26
N ALA A 85 -2.27 -10.10 -11.39
CA ALA A 85 -2.18 -9.12 -10.30
C ALA A 85 -3.47 -9.03 -9.50
N ASP A 86 -3.31 -8.88 -8.19
CA ASP A 86 -4.40 -8.47 -7.31
C ASP A 86 -4.63 -6.98 -7.42
N LEU A 87 -3.56 -6.23 -7.67
CA LEU A 87 -3.58 -4.77 -7.71
C LEU A 87 -2.75 -4.27 -8.88
N LYS A 88 -3.32 -3.38 -9.68
CA LYS A 88 -2.59 -2.69 -10.76
C LYS A 88 -2.25 -1.29 -10.31
N ILE A 89 -0.97 -0.92 -10.37
CA ILE A 89 -0.51 0.39 -9.92
C ILE A 89 0.12 1.17 -11.08
N TYR A 90 0.07 2.49 -10.95
CA TYR A 90 0.74 3.41 -11.84
C TYR A 90 1.57 4.38 -10.98
N PHE A 91 2.88 4.45 -11.24
CA PHE A 91 3.74 5.36 -10.50
C PHE A 91 3.59 6.78 -11.03
N VAL A 92 3.31 7.71 -10.11
CA VAL A 92 3.17 9.12 -10.46
C VAL A 92 4.39 9.91 -10.02
N THR A 93 4.60 11.05 -10.69
CA THR A 93 5.77 11.90 -10.47
C THR A 93 5.57 12.86 -9.29
N TYR A 94 4.33 13.26 -9.03
CA TYR A 94 4.01 14.25 -8.01
C TYR A 94 3.10 13.68 -6.95
N GLN A 95 3.34 14.08 -5.70
CA GLN A 95 2.57 13.61 -4.56
C GLN A 95 1.09 13.87 -4.71
N SER A 96 0.71 15.00 -5.28
CA SER A 96 -0.70 15.37 -5.46
C SER A 96 -1.46 14.46 -6.41
N GLN A 97 -0.74 13.67 -7.21
CA GLN A 97 -1.35 12.77 -8.19
C GLN A 97 -1.66 11.39 -7.62
N ALA A 98 -1.16 11.07 -6.43
CA ALA A 98 -1.36 9.75 -5.82
C ALA A 98 -2.81 9.57 -5.37
N GLY A 99 -3.27 8.33 -5.38
CA GLY A 99 -4.58 8.00 -4.86
C GLY A 99 -5.25 6.84 -5.56
N TRP A 100 -6.32 6.36 -4.97
CA TRP A 100 -7.08 5.24 -5.48
C TRP A 100 -7.96 5.66 -6.66
N ARG A 101 -7.86 4.91 -7.74
CA ARG A 101 -8.80 5.02 -8.86
C ARG A 101 -9.93 4.00 -8.73
N ASN A 102 -9.59 2.78 -8.33
CA ASN A 102 -10.58 1.73 -8.11
C ASN A 102 -10.78 1.55 -6.60
N LYS A 103 -11.78 2.23 -6.06
CA LYS A 103 -12.03 2.23 -4.62
C LYS A 103 -12.49 0.88 -4.07
N SER A 104 -12.95 0.00 -4.92
CA SER A 104 -13.34 -1.34 -4.49
C SER A 104 -12.15 -2.18 -4.00
N LYS A 105 -10.93 -1.76 -4.33
CA LYS A 105 -9.69 -2.44 -3.95
C LYS A 105 -8.94 -1.76 -2.80
N ILE A 106 -9.52 -0.76 -2.17
CA ILE A 106 -8.87 -0.04 -1.06
C ILE A 106 -8.42 -0.99 0.06
N HIS A 107 -9.19 -2.04 0.31
CA HIS A 107 -8.87 -3.00 1.36
C HIS A 107 -7.51 -3.70 1.15
N LEU A 108 -7.03 -3.77 -0.07
CA LEU A 108 -5.73 -4.39 -0.36
C LEU A 108 -4.55 -3.54 0.13
N GLY A 109 -4.78 -2.26 0.40
CA GLY A 109 -3.75 -1.36 0.89
C GLY A 109 -3.54 -1.40 2.40
N TYR A 110 -4.36 -2.12 3.10
CA TYR A 110 -4.25 -2.22 4.56
C TYR A 110 -3.54 -3.48 5.00
#